data_64dc799a79f6f0c1d73b0fe7a93d0c0b
#
_entry.id   64dc799a79f6f0c1d73b0fe7a93d0c0b
#
_cell.length_a   1.000
_cell.length_b   1.000
_cell.length_c   1.000
_cell.angle_alpha   90.00
_cell.angle_beta   90.00
_cell.angle_gamma   90.00
#
_symmetry.space_group_name_H-M   'P 1'
#
loop_
_entity.id
_entity.type
_entity.pdbx_description
1 polymer ?
#
loop_
_entity_poly.entity_id
_entity_poly.type
_entity_poly.pdbx_seq_one_letter_code
_entity_poly.pdbx_strand_id
1 'polypeptide(L)'
;IRVYSGLMDAMSDEEIFAVIGHEIGHLKNADTKNMMKQAYKTAALKDAIGAINPTLEKLTNSQLAAIATAYKEAQFSQAQEFAADQEAFNVCIANSYSPYAMYNALNKLVELAGGNSGSSSKVAQMFSTHPDSATRAARMKQTADEYVAQQKQ
;
A
#
# COMPACT_ATOMS: atom_id res chain seq x y z
N ILE A 1 0.52 -8.10 8.82
CA ILE A 1 1.29 -6.85 8.68
C ILE A 1 2.66 -7.08 9.27
N ARG A 2 3.71 -6.62 8.59
CA ARG A 2 5.09 -6.63 9.09
C ARG A 2 5.60 -5.19 9.07
N VAL A 3 6.13 -4.73 10.20
CA VAL A 3 6.81 -3.43 10.31
C VAL A 3 8.31 -3.69 10.32
N TYR A 4 9.05 -3.04 9.44
CA TYR A 4 10.49 -3.20 9.35
C TYR A 4 11.21 -2.19 10.26
N SER A 5 12.32 -2.60 10.89
CA SER A 5 13.10 -1.75 11.79
C SER A 5 13.49 -0.41 11.14
N GLY A 6 13.91 -0.41 9.87
CA GLY A 6 14.25 0.83 9.18
C GLY A 6 13.10 1.83 9.02
N LEU A 7 11.84 1.38 9.06
CA LEU A 7 10.68 2.27 9.11
C LEU A 7 10.50 2.81 10.54
N MET A 8 10.68 1.95 11.55
CA MET A 8 10.60 2.32 12.97
C MET A 8 11.69 3.32 13.35
N ASP A 9 12.88 3.20 12.76
CA ASP A 9 14.00 4.13 12.99
C ASP A 9 13.78 5.50 12.32
N ALA A 10 12.98 5.55 11.24
CA ALA A 10 12.78 6.74 10.41
C ALA A 10 11.52 7.54 10.74
N MET A 11 10.54 6.94 11.41
CA MET A 11 9.21 7.50 11.64
C MET A 11 8.88 7.55 13.13
N SER A 12 8.04 8.52 13.50
CA SER A 12 7.42 8.58 14.83
C SER A 12 6.38 7.46 15.02
N ASP A 13 6.00 7.21 16.28
CA ASP A 13 4.97 6.22 16.62
C ASP A 13 3.63 6.51 15.93
N GLU A 14 3.24 7.78 15.83
CA GLU A 14 2.01 8.21 15.14
C GLU A 14 2.06 7.94 13.63
N GLU A 15 3.21 8.20 13.00
CA GLU A 15 3.42 7.92 11.57
C GLU A 15 3.41 6.41 11.29
N ILE A 16 4.06 5.61 12.15
CA ILE A 16 4.02 4.16 12.08
C ILE A 16 2.58 3.65 12.25
N PHE A 17 1.85 4.20 13.22
CA PHE A 17 0.45 3.83 13.45
C PHE A 17 -0.42 4.15 12.24
N ALA A 18 -0.20 5.30 11.58
CA ALA A 18 -0.89 5.66 10.35
C ALA A 18 -0.56 4.69 9.20
N VAL A 19 0.69 4.28 9.03
CA VAL A 19 1.08 3.25 8.05
C VAL A 19 0.39 1.91 8.34
N ILE A 20 0.31 1.49 9.60
CA ILE A 20 -0.43 0.28 9.98
C ILE A 20 -1.93 0.42 9.65
N GLY A 21 -2.53 1.58 9.93
CA GLY A 21 -3.91 1.90 9.57
C GLY A 21 -4.17 1.82 8.06
N HIS A 22 -3.22 2.27 7.24
CA HIS A 22 -3.25 2.14 5.79
C HIS A 22 -3.26 0.67 5.34
N GLU A 23 -2.38 -0.16 5.89
CA GLU A 23 -2.36 -1.60 5.61
C GLU A 23 -3.67 -2.30 6.04
N ILE A 24 -4.26 -1.87 7.16
CA ILE A 24 -5.58 -2.33 7.59
C ILE A 24 -6.65 -1.93 6.55
N GLY A 25 -6.55 -0.75 5.97
CA GLY A 25 -7.42 -0.27 4.89
C GLY A 25 -7.42 -1.22 3.69
N HIS A 26 -6.25 -1.61 3.20
CA HIS A 26 -6.13 -2.61 2.11
C HIS A 26 -6.72 -3.97 2.48
N LEU A 27 -6.55 -4.42 3.73
CA LEU A 27 -7.15 -5.67 4.22
C LEU A 27 -8.67 -5.58 4.26
N LYS A 28 -9.22 -4.49 4.79
CA LYS A 28 -10.67 -4.23 4.88
C LYS A 28 -11.33 -4.19 3.51
N ASN A 29 -10.67 -3.57 2.54
CA ASN A 29 -11.14 -3.47 1.15
C ASN A 29 -10.90 -4.74 0.34
N ALA A 30 -10.25 -5.75 0.92
CA ALA A 30 -9.84 -6.98 0.24
C ALA A 30 -8.93 -6.74 -0.98
N ASP A 31 -8.17 -5.64 -1.01
CA ASP A 31 -7.35 -5.23 -2.15
C ASP A 31 -6.29 -6.27 -2.50
N THR A 32 -5.55 -6.78 -1.51
CA THR A 32 -4.57 -7.86 -1.68
C THR A 32 -5.19 -9.13 -2.26
N LYS A 33 -6.40 -9.50 -1.79
CA LYS A 33 -7.13 -10.65 -2.31
C LYS A 33 -7.55 -10.45 -3.77
N ASN A 34 -8.00 -9.24 -4.11
CA ASN A 34 -8.41 -8.92 -5.48
C ASN A 34 -7.20 -8.87 -6.42
N MET A 35 -6.07 -8.31 -5.97
CA MET A 35 -4.81 -8.32 -6.68
C MET A 35 -4.33 -9.76 -6.96
N MET A 36 -4.39 -10.64 -5.97
CA MET A 36 -4.04 -12.05 -6.13
C MET A 36 -4.95 -12.74 -7.16
N LYS A 37 -6.28 -12.50 -7.10
CA LYS A 37 -7.23 -13.03 -8.10
C LYS A 37 -6.89 -12.56 -9.51
N GLN A 38 -6.50 -11.31 -9.69
CA GLN A 38 -6.09 -10.76 -10.99
C GLN A 38 -4.79 -11.42 -11.48
N ALA A 39 -3.80 -11.60 -10.63
CA ALA A 39 -2.56 -12.29 -10.96
C ALA A 39 -2.84 -13.74 -11.43
N TYR A 40 -3.73 -14.46 -10.72
CA TYR A 40 -4.18 -15.80 -11.14
C TYR A 40 -4.87 -15.79 -12.50
N LYS A 41 -5.78 -14.86 -12.75
CA LYS A 41 -6.48 -14.73 -14.04
C LYS A 41 -5.50 -14.44 -15.18
N THR A 42 -4.55 -13.53 -14.95
CA THR A 42 -3.55 -13.17 -15.96
C THR A 42 -2.63 -14.34 -16.28
N ALA A 43 -2.19 -15.09 -15.28
CA ALA A 43 -1.37 -16.28 -15.48
C ALA A 43 -2.15 -17.39 -16.24
N ALA A 44 -3.41 -17.64 -15.86
CA ALA A 44 -4.26 -18.62 -16.52
C ALA A 44 -4.55 -18.25 -17.98
N LEU A 45 -4.74 -16.96 -18.30
CA LEU A 45 -4.92 -16.50 -19.69
C LEU A 45 -3.66 -16.68 -20.53
N LYS A 46 -2.48 -16.41 -19.96
CA LYS A 46 -1.19 -16.65 -20.66
C LYS A 46 -0.99 -18.14 -20.98
N ASP A 47 -1.36 -19.02 -20.05
CA ASP A 47 -1.28 -20.47 -20.26
C ASP A 47 -2.34 -20.99 -21.25
N ALA A 48 -3.55 -20.45 -21.26
CA ALA A 48 -4.62 -20.82 -22.19
C ALA A 48 -4.28 -20.45 -23.65
N ILE A 49 -3.45 -19.42 -23.86
CA ILE A 49 -2.93 -19.08 -25.19
C ILE A 49 -1.81 -20.04 -25.63
N GLY A 50 -1.15 -20.70 -24.68
CA GLY A 50 -0.02 -21.62 -24.93
C GLY A 50 -0.33 -23.11 -24.85
N ALA A 51 -1.49 -23.55 -24.32
CA ALA A 51 -1.79 -24.96 -24.13
C ALA A 51 -3.30 -25.26 -24.17
N ILE A 52 -3.67 -26.15 -25.12
CA ILE A 52 -5.04 -26.67 -25.31
C ILE A 52 -5.35 -27.80 -24.30
N ASN A 53 -5.10 -27.64 -23.03
CA ASN A 53 -5.71 -28.51 -22.01
C ASN A 53 -5.54 -27.97 -20.57
N PRO A 54 -6.57 -27.39 -19.96
CA PRO A 54 -6.52 -27.08 -18.55
C PRO A 54 -7.17 -28.19 -17.72
N THR A 55 -6.41 -29.17 -17.29
CA THR A 55 -6.79 -29.94 -16.10
C THR A 55 -6.33 -29.15 -14.87
N LEU A 56 -7.28 -28.65 -14.11
CA LEU A 56 -7.18 -27.78 -12.94
C LEU A 56 -6.45 -28.41 -11.72
N GLU A 57 -5.80 -29.56 -11.87
CA GLU A 57 -5.39 -30.34 -10.71
C GLU A 57 -3.97 -30.12 -10.16
N LYS A 58 -3.08 -29.47 -10.89
CA LYS A 58 -1.75 -29.09 -10.33
C LYS A 58 -1.17 -27.89 -11.08
N LEU A 59 -1.10 -26.74 -10.41
CA LEU A 59 -0.28 -25.63 -10.87
C LEU A 59 1.18 -26.11 -11.02
N THR A 60 1.75 -25.94 -12.20
CA THR A 60 3.15 -26.24 -12.44
C THR A 60 4.04 -25.23 -11.74
N ASN A 61 5.30 -25.56 -11.48
CA ASN A 61 6.27 -24.63 -10.90
C ASN A 61 6.43 -23.35 -11.73
N SER A 62 6.29 -23.42 -13.05
CA SER A 62 6.31 -22.26 -13.96
C SER A 62 5.08 -21.37 -13.79
N GLN A 63 3.91 -21.94 -13.59
CA GLN A 63 2.67 -21.19 -13.31
C GLN A 63 2.73 -20.49 -11.96
N LEU A 64 3.22 -21.17 -10.93
CA LEU A 64 3.45 -20.57 -9.61
C LEU A 64 4.45 -19.42 -9.69
N ALA A 65 5.53 -19.56 -10.44
CA ALA A 65 6.52 -18.51 -10.67
C ALA A 65 5.90 -17.31 -11.42
N ALA A 66 5.08 -17.57 -12.45
CA ALA A 66 4.38 -16.51 -13.20
C ALA A 66 3.39 -15.72 -12.32
N ILE A 67 2.63 -16.42 -11.46
CA ILE A 67 1.72 -15.79 -10.50
C ILE A 67 2.49 -14.95 -9.50
N ALA A 68 3.60 -15.48 -8.94
CA ALA A 68 4.44 -14.77 -7.99
C ALA A 68 5.06 -13.51 -8.62
N THR A 69 5.48 -13.58 -9.89
CA THR A 69 6.01 -12.43 -10.63
C THR A 69 4.92 -11.40 -10.87
N ALA A 70 3.75 -11.81 -11.38
CA ALA A 70 2.62 -10.91 -11.62
C ALA A 70 2.13 -10.23 -10.32
N TYR A 71 2.15 -10.94 -9.20
CA TYR A 71 1.83 -10.36 -7.89
C TYR A 71 2.88 -9.36 -7.42
N LYS A 72 4.16 -9.64 -7.67
CA LYS A 72 5.28 -8.79 -7.29
C LYS A 72 5.33 -7.47 -8.08
N GLU A 73 4.87 -7.52 -9.33
CA GLU A 73 4.82 -6.38 -10.25
C GLU A 73 3.49 -5.59 -10.13
N ALA A 74 2.49 -6.15 -9.44
CA ALA A 74 1.21 -5.49 -9.27
C ALA A 74 1.33 -4.31 -8.30
N GLN A 75 0.71 -3.21 -8.68
CA GLN A 75 0.57 -2.01 -7.87
C GLN A 75 -0.90 -1.82 -7.50
N PHE A 76 -1.14 -1.24 -6.34
CA PHE A 76 -2.49 -0.76 -6.01
C PHE A 76 -2.86 0.41 -6.90
N SER A 77 -4.13 0.49 -7.28
CA SER A 77 -4.64 1.65 -8.00
C SER A 77 -4.71 2.88 -7.09
N GLN A 78 -4.63 4.07 -7.67
CA GLN A 78 -4.76 5.32 -6.93
C GLN A 78 -6.05 5.37 -6.07
N ALA A 79 -7.16 4.82 -6.57
CA ALA A 79 -8.42 4.76 -5.83
C ALA A 79 -8.32 3.85 -4.59
N GLN A 80 -7.61 2.71 -4.69
CA GLN A 80 -7.36 1.82 -3.56
C GLN A 80 -6.45 2.48 -2.53
N GLU A 81 -5.38 3.16 -2.99
CA GLU A 81 -4.49 3.92 -2.12
C GLU A 81 -5.24 5.02 -1.36
N PHE A 82 -6.10 5.78 -2.05
CA PHE A 82 -6.89 6.82 -1.40
C PHE A 82 -7.89 6.27 -0.37
N ALA A 83 -8.49 5.11 -0.65
CA ALA A 83 -9.38 4.45 0.31
C ALA A 83 -8.62 3.94 1.53
N ALA A 84 -7.43 3.39 1.35
CA ALA A 84 -6.57 2.94 2.42
C ALA A 84 -6.04 4.10 3.28
N ASP A 85 -5.65 5.23 2.66
CA ASP A 85 -5.25 6.46 3.37
C ASP A 85 -6.40 7.03 4.20
N GLN A 86 -7.62 7.01 3.68
CA GLN A 86 -8.80 7.47 4.43
C GLN A 86 -9.08 6.56 5.63
N GLU A 87 -8.88 5.27 5.50
CA GLU A 87 -9.00 4.34 6.64
C GLU A 87 -7.90 4.60 7.68
N ALA A 88 -6.67 4.86 7.25
CA ALA A 88 -5.57 5.25 8.14
C ALA A 88 -5.93 6.50 8.94
N PHE A 89 -6.46 7.53 8.27
CA PHE A 89 -6.93 8.75 8.91
C PHE A 89 -8.00 8.46 9.97
N ASN A 90 -9.04 7.68 9.60
CA ASN A 90 -10.13 7.33 10.51
C ASN A 90 -9.64 6.57 11.75
N VAL A 91 -8.70 5.63 11.54
CA VAL A 91 -8.09 4.85 12.62
C VAL A 91 -7.26 5.74 13.54
N CYS A 92 -6.49 6.69 13.00
CA CYS A 92 -5.75 7.67 13.80
C CYS A 92 -6.68 8.52 14.66
N ILE A 93 -7.73 9.09 14.08
CA ILE A 93 -8.71 9.91 14.82
C ILE A 93 -9.39 9.10 15.92
N ALA A 94 -9.84 7.87 15.62
CA ALA A 94 -10.50 7.00 16.59
C ALA A 94 -9.62 6.62 17.80
N ASN A 95 -8.30 6.69 17.63
CA ASN A 95 -7.32 6.41 18.67
C ASN A 95 -6.62 7.67 19.23
N SER A 96 -7.19 8.85 18.99
CA SER A 96 -6.70 10.13 19.50
C SER A 96 -5.28 10.52 19.03
N TYR A 97 -4.84 10.00 17.89
CA TYR A 97 -3.63 10.43 17.23
C TYR A 97 -3.88 11.67 16.36
N SER A 98 -2.80 12.32 15.96
CA SER A 98 -2.85 13.52 15.13
C SER A 98 -3.62 13.29 13.82
N PRO A 99 -4.52 14.18 13.40
CA PRO A 99 -5.14 14.14 12.08
C PRO A 99 -4.12 14.23 10.93
N TYR A 100 -2.91 14.74 11.22
CA TYR A 100 -1.82 14.85 10.25
C TYR A 100 -0.91 13.60 10.20
N ALA A 101 -1.15 12.56 11.00
CA ALA A 101 -0.25 11.41 11.08
C ALA A 101 0.00 10.74 9.72
N MET A 102 -1.06 10.51 8.93
CA MET A 102 -0.91 9.90 7.60
C MET A 102 -0.23 10.84 6.59
N TYR A 103 -0.53 12.14 6.63
CA TYR A 103 0.17 13.15 5.83
C TYR A 103 1.68 13.15 6.13
N ASN A 104 2.05 13.16 7.41
CA ASN A 104 3.44 13.17 7.85
C ASN A 104 4.17 11.88 7.41
N ALA A 105 3.53 10.72 7.58
CA ALA A 105 4.07 9.44 7.13
C ALA A 105 4.36 9.44 5.62
N LEU A 106 3.43 9.91 4.79
CA LEU A 106 3.61 10.00 3.34
C LEU A 106 4.73 10.96 2.95
N ASN A 107 4.82 12.13 3.60
CA ASN A 107 5.93 13.06 3.37
C ASN A 107 7.28 12.44 3.76
N LYS A 108 7.34 11.74 4.88
CA LYS A 108 8.55 11.03 5.30
C LYS A 108 8.98 10.00 4.25
N LEU A 109 8.03 9.26 3.68
CA LEU A 109 8.32 8.35 2.58
C LEU A 109 8.88 9.09 1.36
N VAL A 110 8.30 10.23 0.96
CA VAL A 110 8.80 11.05 -0.16
C VAL A 110 10.23 11.54 0.10
N GLU A 111 10.53 12.02 1.31
CA GLU A 111 11.88 12.44 1.71
C GLU A 111 12.89 11.28 1.59
N LEU A 112 12.54 10.10 2.10
CA LEU A 112 13.38 8.92 2.06
C LEU A 112 13.64 8.42 0.63
N ALA A 113 12.68 8.63 -0.29
CA ALA A 113 12.84 8.28 -1.71
C ALA A 113 13.75 9.27 -2.44
N GLY A 114 13.69 10.56 -2.12
CA GLY A 114 14.49 11.62 -2.75
C GLY A 114 15.91 11.76 -2.20
N GLY A 115 16.21 11.16 -1.05
CA GLY A 115 17.53 11.22 -0.42
C GLY A 115 18.52 10.24 -1.05
N ASN A 116 19.75 10.73 -1.30
CA ASN A 116 20.91 9.94 -1.77
C ASN A 116 21.46 8.95 -0.70
N SER A 117 20.85 8.91 0.46
CA SER A 117 21.19 7.95 1.51
C SER A 117 20.59 6.62 1.11
N GLY A 118 21.41 5.59 0.95
CA GLY A 118 21.05 4.22 0.59
C GLY A 118 19.83 3.68 1.35
N SER A 119 18.67 4.23 1.00
CA SER A 119 17.40 3.81 1.54
C SER A 119 17.29 2.31 1.26
N SER A 120 17.08 1.55 2.31
CA SER A 120 17.05 0.10 2.25
C SER A 120 16.16 -0.32 1.08
N SER A 121 16.54 -1.35 0.36
CA SER A 121 15.75 -1.95 -0.74
C SER A 121 14.26 -2.15 -0.39
N LYS A 122 13.92 -2.14 0.90
CA LYS A 122 12.57 -2.29 1.45
C LYS A 122 11.72 -1.01 1.42
N VAL A 123 12.33 0.16 1.64
CA VAL A 123 11.64 1.45 1.45
C VAL A 123 11.33 1.63 -0.04
N ALA A 124 12.30 1.34 -0.92
CA ALA A 124 12.08 1.35 -2.36
C ALA A 124 10.97 0.36 -2.80
N GLN A 125 10.87 -0.80 -2.15
CA GLN A 125 9.79 -1.77 -2.41
C GLN A 125 8.42 -1.22 -1.99
N MET A 126 8.33 -0.51 -0.88
CA MET A 126 7.10 0.13 -0.42
C MET A 126 6.59 1.17 -1.44
N PHE A 127 7.50 1.98 -2.01
CA PHE A 127 7.17 2.90 -3.11
C PHE A 127 6.70 2.19 -4.38
N SER A 128 7.26 1.03 -4.69
CA SER A 128 6.90 0.30 -5.90
C SER A 128 5.51 -0.33 -5.83
N THR A 129 5.05 -0.69 -4.65
CA THR A 129 3.71 -1.28 -4.43
C THR A 129 2.64 -0.25 -4.09
N HIS A 130 3.03 0.90 -3.50
CA HIS A 130 2.16 2.00 -3.08
C HIS A 130 2.53 3.31 -3.78
N PRO A 131 2.11 3.51 -5.04
CA PRO A 131 2.55 4.64 -5.85
C PRO A 131 1.97 5.98 -5.37
N ASP A 132 2.56 7.06 -5.91
CA ASP A 132 2.06 8.44 -5.86
C ASP A 132 1.96 9.06 -4.45
N SER A 133 2.96 8.78 -3.61
CA SER A 133 3.00 9.27 -2.22
C SER A 133 2.87 10.80 -2.11
N ALA A 134 3.35 11.57 -3.09
CA ALA A 134 3.28 13.03 -3.08
C ALA A 134 1.84 13.56 -3.24
N THR A 135 1.09 13.04 -4.23
CA THR A 135 -0.32 13.39 -4.44
C THR A 135 -1.18 12.94 -3.26
N ARG A 136 -0.89 11.76 -2.73
CA ARG A 136 -1.56 11.21 -1.55
C ARG A 136 -1.30 12.08 -0.32
N ALA A 137 -0.06 12.53 -0.10
CA ALA A 137 0.28 13.46 0.99
C ALA A 137 -0.50 14.77 0.89
N ALA A 138 -0.58 15.38 -0.30
CA ALA A 138 -1.34 16.61 -0.51
C ALA A 138 -2.83 16.42 -0.16
N ARG A 139 -3.43 15.30 -0.58
CA ARG A 139 -4.81 14.95 -0.26
C ARG A 139 -5.03 14.75 1.24
N MET A 140 -4.15 14.01 1.91
CA MET A 140 -4.25 13.76 3.35
C MET A 140 -4.08 15.04 4.16
N LYS A 141 -3.24 15.96 3.70
CA LYS A 141 -3.13 17.31 4.30
C LYS A 141 -4.46 18.04 4.24
N GLN A 142 -5.10 18.08 3.06
CA GLN A 142 -6.40 18.72 2.90
C GLN A 142 -7.45 18.09 3.83
N THR A 143 -7.53 16.76 3.87
CA THR A 143 -8.46 16.03 4.77
C THR A 143 -8.24 16.41 6.24
N ALA A 144 -6.97 16.51 6.67
CA ALA A 144 -6.63 16.90 8.04
C ALA A 144 -7.00 18.36 8.33
N ASP A 145 -6.71 19.27 7.40
CA ASP A 145 -7.05 20.70 7.52
C ASP A 145 -8.57 20.90 7.65
N GLU A 146 -9.37 20.21 6.82
CA GLU A 146 -10.84 20.25 6.86
C GLU A 146 -11.38 19.70 8.19
N TYR A 147 -10.85 18.59 8.68
CA TYR A 147 -11.22 18.03 9.97
C TYR A 147 -10.93 18.99 11.12
N VAL A 148 -9.73 19.57 11.17
CA VAL A 148 -9.35 20.53 12.23
C VAL A 148 -10.20 21.80 12.19
N ALA A 149 -10.57 22.28 10.99
CA ALA A 149 -11.46 23.43 10.84
C ALA A 149 -12.86 23.15 11.39
N GLN A 150 -13.39 21.95 11.22
CA GLN A 150 -14.70 21.53 11.75
C GLN A 150 -14.72 21.42 13.28
N GLN A 151 -13.60 21.06 13.91
CA GLN A 151 -13.51 20.96 15.38
C GLN A 151 -13.45 22.32 16.09
N LYS A 152 -13.22 23.41 15.36
CA LYS A 152 -13.11 24.78 15.90
C LYS A 152 -14.44 25.54 15.85
N GLN A 153 -15.48 24.95 15.28
CA GLN A 153 -16.83 25.52 15.19
C GLN A 153 -17.69 25.01 16.35
#